data_3f964b6f9ab07a6cd28f46d055d49b6e
#
_entry.id   3f964b6f9ab07a6cd28f46d055d49b6e
#
_cell.length_a   1.000
_cell.length_b   1.000
_cell.length_c   1.000
_cell.angle_alpha   90.00
_cell.angle_beta   90.00
_cell.angle_gamma   90.00
#
_symmetry.space_group_name_H-M   'P 1'
#
loop_
_entity.id
_entity.type
_entity.pdbx_description
1 polymer ?
#
loop_
_entity_poly.entity_id
_entity_poly.type
_entity_poly.pdbx_seq_one_letter_code
_entity_poly.pdbx_strand_id
1 'polypeptide(L)'
;KALVPALWQLELANVLRTACTRGKLSSEAARQVIDTLSALPIEVDQGPFPGPRQLLELALRHNLSSYDAAYLELAMRHGLPMACQDGKLRDAATAVGVVLV
;
A
#
# COMPACT_ATOMS: atom_id res chain seq x y z
N LYS A 1 4.20 8.78 -11.72
CA LYS A 1 4.70 8.81 -10.36
C LYS A 1 3.69 8.17 -9.43
N ALA A 2 4.12 7.21 -8.62
CA ALA A 2 3.28 6.51 -7.66
C ALA A 2 3.63 6.96 -6.24
N LEU A 3 2.61 7.14 -5.41
CA LEU A 3 2.77 7.45 -4.00
C LEU A 3 2.28 6.24 -3.19
N VAL A 4 3.08 5.81 -2.22
CA VAL A 4 2.78 4.66 -1.37
C VAL A 4 2.92 5.02 0.10
N PRO A 5 2.16 4.39 0.99
CA PRO A 5 2.35 4.59 2.43
C PRO A 5 3.66 3.96 2.90
N ALA A 6 4.17 4.40 4.05
CA ALA A 6 5.43 3.89 4.59
C ALA A 6 5.40 2.38 4.83
N LEU A 7 4.24 1.81 5.13
CA LEU A 7 4.09 0.37 5.33
C LEU A 7 4.42 -0.45 4.08
N TRP A 8 4.38 0.16 2.88
CA TRP A 8 4.73 -0.51 1.63
C TRP A 8 6.14 -1.09 1.66
N GLN A 9 7.08 -0.38 2.28
CA GLN A 9 8.46 -0.86 2.41
C GLN A 9 8.52 -2.15 3.22
N LEU A 10 7.77 -2.21 4.31
CA LEU A 10 7.70 -3.41 5.16
C LEU A 10 7.01 -4.55 4.42
N GLU A 11 5.93 -4.27 3.71
CA GLU A 11 5.21 -5.28 2.93
C GLU A 11 6.09 -5.86 1.83
N LEU A 12 6.80 -5.02 1.09
CA LEU A 12 7.72 -5.46 0.04
C LEU A 12 8.80 -6.37 0.61
N ALA A 13 9.45 -5.95 1.71
CA ALA A 13 10.48 -6.76 2.35
C ALA A 13 9.93 -8.11 2.79
N ASN A 14 8.70 -8.14 3.33
CA ASN A 14 8.09 -9.37 3.80
C ASN A 14 7.71 -10.32 2.65
N VAL A 15 7.19 -9.79 1.56
CA VAL A 15 6.87 -10.59 0.36
C VAL A 15 8.14 -11.25 -0.18
N LEU A 16 9.23 -10.49 -0.29
CA LEU A 16 10.50 -11.00 -0.78
C LEU A 16 11.11 -12.02 0.19
N ARG A 17 11.05 -11.76 1.48
CA ARG A 17 11.51 -12.70 2.49
C ARG A 17 10.77 -14.04 2.38
N THR A 18 9.45 -13.99 2.26
CA THR A 18 8.64 -15.19 2.12
C THR A 18 9.02 -15.98 0.88
N ALA A 19 9.23 -15.32 -0.26
CA ALA A 19 9.66 -15.97 -1.48
C ALA A 19 11.03 -16.64 -1.31
N CYS A 20 11.96 -16.00 -0.61
CA CYS A 20 13.28 -16.57 -0.33
C CYS A 20 13.19 -17.80 0.57
N THR A 21 12.39 -17.73 1.65
CA THR A 21 12.28 -18.85 2.60
C THR A 21 11.57 -20.05 1.98
N ARG A 22 10.71 -19.82 0.99
CA ARG A 22 10.03 -20.89 0.24
C ARG A 22 10.84 -21.42 -0.94
N GLY A 23 12.06 -20.94 -1.13
CA GLY A 23 12.92 -21.36 -2.21
C GLY A 23 12.49 -20.91 -3.59
N LYS A 24 11.59 -19.93 -3.70
CA LYS A 24 11.11 -19.43 -4.99
C LYS A 24 11.97 -18.33 -5.56
N LEU A 25 12.83 -17.74 -4.74
CA LEU A 25 13.65 -16.61 -5.12
C LEU A 25 14.96 -16.67 -4.33
N SER A 26 16.10 -16.44 -4.99
CA SER A 26 17.36 -16.32 -4.27
C SER A 26 17.43 -14.97 -3.56
N SER A 27 18.24 -14.88 -2.50
CA SER A 27 18.42 -13.62 -1.80
C SER A 27 19.01 -12.54 -2.69
N GLU A 28 19.87 -12.91 -3.63
CA GLU A 28 20.41 -11.96 -4.59
C GLU A 28 19.34 -11.46 -5.55
N ALA A 29 18.50 -12.34 -6.07
CA ALA A 29 17.39 -11.94 -6.92
C ALA A 29 16.41 -11.03 -6.20
N ALA A 30 16.16 -11.30 -4.91
CA ALA A 30 15.32 -10.43 -4.09
C ALA A 30 15.90 -9.01 -3.98
N ARG A 31 17.22 -8.90 -3.78
CA ARG A 31 17.89 -7.60 -3.74
C ARG A 31 17.81 -6.87 -5.09
N GLN A 32 17.90 -7.61 -6.19
CA GLN A 32 17.75 -7.04 -7.53
C GLN A 32 16.33 -6.48 -7.76
N VAL A 33 15.31 -7.15 -7.22
CA VAL A 33 13.93 -6.64 -7.28
C VAL A 33 13.84 -5.28 -6.57
N ILE A 34 14.44 -5.17 -5.40
CA ILE A 34 14.46 -3.91 -4.65
C ILE A 34 15.17 -2.82 -5.45
N ASP A 35 16.31 -3.13 -6.05
CA ASP A 35 17.07 -2.16 -6.84
C ASP A 35 16.28 -1.70 -8.06
N THR A 36 15.58 -2.61 -8.74
CA THR A 36 14.72 -2.29 -9.87
C THR A 36 13.59 -1.36 -9.45
N LEU A 37 12.91 -1.67 -8.35
CA LEU A 37 11.80 -0.85 -7.84
C LEU A 37 12.30 0.52 -7.37
N SER A 38 13.52 0.59 -6.80
CA SER A 38 14.10 1.85 -6.35
C SER A 38 14.41 2.80 -7.51
N ALA A 39 14.57 2.27 -8.72
CA ALA A 39 14.79 3.09 -9.92
C ALA A 39 13.50 3.62 -10.52
N LEU A 40 12.34 3.14 -10.08
CA LEU A 40 11.04 3.61 -10.54
C LEU A 40 10.62 4.88 -9.78
N PRO A 41 9.73 5.71 -10.38
CA PRO A 41 9.24 6.92 -9.73
C PRO A 41 8.19 6.62 -8.65
N ILE A 42 8.62 5.90 -7.62
CA ILE A 42 7.78 5.55 -6.46
C ILE A 42 8.23 6.41 -5.30
N GLU A 43 7.31 7.18 -4.72
CA GLU A 43 7.55 7.99 -3.54
C GLU A 43 6.86 7.37 -2.33
N VAL A 44 7.56 7.39 -1.19
CA VAL A 44 6.98 7.02 0.09
C VAL A 44 6.41 8.28 0.74
N ASP A 45 5.17 8.19 1.22
CA ASP A 45 4.50 9.30 1.88
C ASP A 45 5.30 9.79 3.09
N GLN A 46 5.52 11.11 3.18
CA GLN A 46 6.28 11.75 4.25
C GLN A 46 5.39 12.32 5.35
N GLY A 47 4.08 12.09 5.28
CA GLY A 47 3.12 12.59 6.25
C GLY A 47 2.45 13.90 5.81
N PRO A 48 1.62 14.47 6.70
CA PRO A 48 1.35 13.98 8.06
C PRO A 48 0.65 12.64 8.06
N PHE A 49 1.04 11.76 8.98
CA PHE A 49 0.51 10.40 9.04
C PHE A 49 -0.78 10.35 9.87
N PRO A 50 -1.74 9.49 9.48
CA PRO A 50 -2.94 9.29 10.29
C PRO A 50 -2.57 8.57 11.58
N GLY A 51 -3.30 8.88 12.66
CA GLY A 51 -3.14 8.17 13.91
C GLY A 51 -3.92 6.85 13.90
N PRO A 52 -3.72 5.99 14.92
CA PRO A 52 -4.39 4.70 14.98
C PRO A 52 -5.91 4.83 15.07
N ARG A 53 -6.42 5.86 15.72
CA ARG A 53 -7.88 6.08 15.78
C ARG A 53 -8.47 6.33 14.40
N GLN A 54 -7.85 7.16 13.60
CA GLN A 54 -8.32 7.49 12.26
C GLN A 54 -8.31 6.24 11.36
N LEU A 55 -7.26 5.44 11.43
CA LEU A 55 -7.17 4.21 10.67
C LEU A 55 -8.20 3.18 11.12
N LEU A 56 -8.41 3.04 12.43
CA LEU A 56 -9.42 2.15 12.98
C LEU A 56 -10.83 2.53 12.50
N GLU A 57 -11.17 3.82 12.60
CA GLU A 57 -12.49 4.30 12.17
C GLU A 57 -12.73 4.01 10.69
N LEU A 58 -11.73 4.26 9.86
CA LEU A 58 -11.83 4.02 8.42
C LEU A 58 -11.97 2.53 8.12
N ALA A 59 -11.18 1.70 8.80
CA ALA A 59 -11.22 0.25 8.64
C ALA A 59 -12.58 -0.34 9.04
N LEU A 60 -13.12 0.09 10.20
CA LEU A 60 -14.41 -0.37 10.67
C LEU A 60 -15.54 0.07 9.74
N ARG A 61 -15.50 1.33 9.28
CA ARG A 61 -16.56 1.89 8.43
C ARG A 61 -16.69 1.13 7.11
N HIS A 62 -15.57 0.69 6.55
CA HIS A 62 -15.53 0.06 5.22
C HIS A 62 -15.20 -1.41 5.26
N ASN A 63 -15.13 -2.01 6.44
CA ASN A 63 -14.80 -3.42 6.62
C ASN A 63 -13.47 -3.79 5.94
N LEU A 64 -12.45 -2.97 6.19
CA LEU A 64 -11.10 -3.17 5.67
C LEU A 64 -10.14 -3.55 6.77
N SER A 65 -9.02 -4.19 6.39
CA SER A 65 -7.87 -4.26 7.29
C SER A 65 -7.32 -2.85 7.52
N SER A 66 -6.56 -2.65 8.58
CA SER A 66 -5.90 -1.36 8.80
C SER A 66 -4.84 -1.07 7.74
N TYR A 67 -4.26 -2.11 7.14
CA TYR A 67 -3.31 -1.97 6.03
C TYR A 67 -3.99 -1.39 4.79
N ASP A 68 -5.13 -1.95 4.40
CA ASP A 68 -5.92 -1.43 3.27
C ASP A 68 -6.46 -0.04 3.57
N ALA A 69 -6.87 0.21 4.83
CA ALA A 69 -7.31 1.53 5.26
C ALA A 69 -6.20 2.58 5.11
N ALA A 70 -4.93 2.18 5.33
CA ALA A 70 -3.80 3.10 5.16
C ALA A 70 -3.63 3.54 3.70
N TYR A 71 -3.81 2.63 2.75
CA TYR A 71 -3.77 2.97 1.33
C TYR A 71 -4.94 3.87 0.93
N LEU A 72 -6.13 3.57 1.43
CA LEU A 72 -7.31 4.39 1.16
C LEU A 72 -7.15 5.80 1.73
N GLU A 73 -6.66 5.91 2.95
CA GLU A 73 -6.42 7.20 3.60
C GLU A 73 -5.43 8.04 2.80
N LEU A 74 -4.37 7.42 2.32
CA LEU A 74 -3.35 8.10 1.50
C LEU A 74 -3.99 8.69 0.24
N ALA A 75 -4.80 7.91 -0.47
CA ALA A 75 -5.46 8.38 -1.68
C ALA A 75 -6.44 9.52 -1.39
N MET A 76 -7.19 9.43 -0.30
CA MET A 76 -8.12 10.48 0.12
C MET A 76 -7.39 11.77 0.47
N ARG A 77 -6.33 11.67 1.25
CA ARG A 77 -5.59 12.83 1.75
C ARG A 77 -4.89 13.60 0.64
N HIS A 78 -4.40 12.89 -0.38
CA HIS A 78 -3.69 13.50 -1.50
C HIS A 78 -4.57 13.73 -2.72
N GLY A 79 -5.84 13.32 -2.69
CA GLY A 79 -6.74 13.47 -3.83
C GLY A 79 -6.26 12.69 -5.06
N LEU A 80 -5.66 11.52 -4.85
CA LEU A 80 -5.08 10.71 -5.91
C LEU A 80 -5.98 9.54 -6.30
N PRO A 81 -5.94 9.10 -7.56
CA PRO A 81 -6.61 7.88 -7.95
C PRO A 81 -5.90 6.67 -7.34
N MET A 82 -6.63 5.57 -7.21
CA MET A 82 -6.13 4.34 -6.62
C MET A 82 -6.22 3.20 -7.62
N ALA A 83 -5.15 2.41 -7.71
CA ALA A 83 -5.14 1.15 -8.46
C ALA A 83 -5.32 0.01 -7.47
N CYS A 84 -6.36 -0.80 -7.65
CA CYS A 84 -6.69 -1.86 -6.70
C CYS A 84 -7.54 -2.93 -7.37
N GLN A 85 -7.28 -4.18 -7.04
CA GLN A 85 -8.08 -5.31 -7.52
C GLN A 85 -8.95 -5.92 -6.43
N ASP A 86 -8.70 -5.64 -5.16
CA ASP A 86 -9.49 -6.13 -4.06
C ASP A 86 -10.87 -5.50 -4.03
N GLY A 87 -11.94 -6.34 -4.00
CA GLY A 87 -13.32 -5.88 -4.09
C GLY A 87 -13.73 -4.96 -2.96
N LYS A 88 -13.38 -5.26 -1.71
CA LYS A 88 -13.74 -4.44 -0.55
C LYS A 88 -13.07 -3.08 -0.62
N LEU A 89 -11.81 -3.03 -1.00
CA LEU A 89 -11.07 -1.77 -1.11
C LEU A 89 -11.58 -0.93 -2.27
N ARG A 90 -11.94 -1.55 -3.39
CA ARG A 90 -12.57 -0.85 -4.52
C ARG A 90 -13.91 -0.23 -4.10
N ASP A 91 -14.73 -0.99 -3.40
CA ASP A 91 -16.04 -0.50 -2.91
C ASP A 91 -15.85 0.68 -1.95
N ALA A 92 -14.90 0.58 -1.04
CA ALA A 92 -14.59 1.66 -0.11
C ALA A 92 -14.09 2.92 -0.84
N ALA A 93 -13.21 2.75 -1.82
CA ALA A 93 -12.69 3.86 -2.63
C ALA A 93 -13.83 4.57 -3.34
N THR A 94 -14.74 3.84 -3.96
CA THR A 94 -15.91 4.40 -4.62
C THR A 94 -16.80 5.16 -3.62
N ALA A 95 -17.03 4.59 -2.45
CA ALA A 95 -17.87 5.20 -1.42
C ALA A 95 -17.35 6.55 -0.91
N VAL A 96 -16.02 6.73 -0.89
CA VAL A 96 -15.40 7.98 -0.41
C VAL A 96 -14.99 8.91 -1.57
N GLY A 97 -15.33 8.57 -2.80
CA GLY A 97 -15.06 9.43 -3.96
C GLY A 97 -13.64 9.34 -4.51
N VAL A 98 -12.90 8.30 -4.18
CA VAL A 98 -11.58 8.05 -4.77
C VAL A 98 -11.77 7.43 -6.15
N VAL A 99 -11.11 8.00 -7.15
CA VAL A 99 -11.18 7.49 -8.52
C VAL A 99 -10.35 6.21 -8.63
N LEU A 100 -10.94 5.20 -9.25
CA LEU A 100 -10.23 3.95 -9.55
C LEU A 100 -9.66 3.98 -10.95
N VAL A 101 -8.47 3.44 -11.09
CA VAL A 101 -7.80 3.31 -12.39
C VAL A 101 -7.71 1.85 -12.84
#